data_b6e53ac5930debe5085392bf84f6f7e4
#
_entry.id   b6e53ac5930debe5085392bf84f6f7e4
#
_cell.length_a   1.000
_cell.length_b   1.000
_cell.length_c   1.000
_cell.angle_alpha   90.00
_cell.angle_beta   90.00
_cell.angle_gamma   90.00
#
_symmetry.space_group_name_H-M   'P 1'
#
loop_
_entity.id
_entity.type
_entity.pdbx_description
1 polymer ?
#
loop_
_entity_poly.entity_id
_entity_poly.type
_entity_poly.pdbx_seq_one_letter_code
_entity_poly.pdbx_strand_id
1 'polypeptide(L)'
;MRHMPTITEVMTAFPVHVEESTPLAEALDLMKEHQCHHLPVMGGKQVVGLLSGEDIKLAQSPGHEDQDFEELVAGDLCRRRFAKVDLHTRLDIVLTGMGEEGLNAVIVMKNEKLAGILTTHDACRFFSRWLKKEYLPDDDPGIA
;
A
#
# COMPACT_ATOMS: atom_id res chain seq x y z
N MET A 1 -2.00 -2.47 31.39
CA MET A 1 -1.68 -1.21 30.68
C MET A 1 -1.73 -1.46 29.17
N ARG A 2 -2.38 -0.55 28.48
CA ARG A 2 -2.45 -0.64 27.03
C ARG A 2 -1.16 -0.12 26.41
N HIS A 3 -0.67 -0.79 25.40
CA HIS A 3 0.45 -0.30 24.60
C HIS A 3 -0.06 0.15 23.23
N MET A 4 0.66 1.07 22.63
CA MET A 4 0.33 1.52 21.29
C MET A 4 0.59 0.39 20.29
N PRO A 5 -0.36 0.10 19.39
CA PRO A 5 -0.07 -0.86 18.34
C PRO A 5 1.15 -0.45 17.51
N THR A 6 1.85 -1.44 16.99
CA THR A 6 3.02 -1.22 16.14
C THR A 6 2.61 -1.26 14.67
N ILE A 7 3.50 -0.75 13.82
CA ILE A 7 3.28 -0.84 12.37
C ILE A 7 3.06 -2.29 11.94
N THR A 8 3.81 -3.23 12.51
CA THR A 8 3.71 -4.65 12.16
C THR A 8 2.30 -5.19 12.38
N GLU A 9 1.59 -4.70 13.39
CA GLU A 9 0.23 -5.16 13.68
C GLU A 9 -0.80 -4.63 12.69
N VAL A 10 -0.49 -3.58 11.95
CA VAL A 10 -1.43 -2.90 11.07
C VAL A 10 -1.10 -3.09 9.60
N MET A 11 0.17 -3.08 9.23
CA MET A 11 0.62 -3.16 7.84
C MET A 11 0.28 -4.50 7.19
N THR A 12 0.34 -4.54 5.88
CA THR A 12 0.40 -5.78 5.12
C THR A 12 1.87 -6.17 5.01
N ALA A 13 2.24 -7.31 5.61
CA ALA A 13 3.60 -7.82 5.60
C ALA A 13 3.88 -8.52 4.27
N PHE A 14 5.12 -8.43 3.80
CA PHE A 14 5.57 -9.09 2.57
C PHE A 14 4.60 -8.86 1.42
N PRO A 15 4.37 -7.59 1.05
CA PRO A 15 3.33 -7.28 0.06
C PRO A 15 3.69 -7.82 -1.32
N VAL A 16 2.64 -8.09 -2.09
CA VAL A 16 2.81 -8.39 -3.50
C VAL A 16 3.53 -7.20 -4.14
N HIS A 17 4.52 -7.47 -4.95
CA HIS A 17 5.32 -6.44 -5.61
C HIS A 17 5.62 -6.86 -7.04
N VAL A 18 6.13 -5.93 -7.83
CA VAL A 18 6.51 -6.16 -9.21
C VAL A 18 7.91 -5.63 -9.46
N GLU A 19 8.50 -6.06 -10.56
CA GLU A 19 9.78 -5.51 -11.03
C GLU A 19 9.51 -4.33 -11.96
N GLU A 20 10.53 -3.50 -12.19
CA GLU A 20 10.41 -2.38 -13.14
C GLU A 20 9.99 -2.84 -14.53
N SER A 21 10.43 -4.02 -14.92
CA SER A 21 10.16 -4.58 -16.26
C SER A 21 8.82 -5.29 -16.37
N THR A 22 8.06 -5.39 -15.28
CA THR A 22 6.76 -6.07 -15.31
C THR A 22 5.78 -5.28 -16.18
N PRO A 23 5.14 -5.89 -17.16
CA PRO A 23 4.13 -5.21 -17.97
C PRO A 23 2.99 -4.67 -17.11
N LEU A 24 2.48 -3.49 -17.45
CA LEU A 24 1.37 -2.88 -16.67
C LEU A 24 0.13 -3.76 -16.66
N ALA A 25 -0.15 -4.47 -17.76
CA ALA A 25 -1.28 -5.39 -17.80
C ALA A 25 -1.15 -6.49 -16.75
N GLU A 26 0.06 -7.03 -16.58
CA GLU A 26 0.32 -8.03 -15.53
C GLU A 26 0.19 -7.45 -14.14
N ALA A 27 0.69 -6.22 -13.93
CA ALA A 27 0.56 -5.54 -12.65
C ALA A 27 -0.92 -5.34 -12.30
N LEU A 28 -1.74 -4.95 -13.28
CA LEU A 28 -3.17 -4.77 -13.08
C LEU A 28 -3.85 -6.08 -12.69
N ASP A 29 -3.48 -7.18 -13.34
CA ASP A 29 -4.01 -8.51 -12.99
C ASP A 29 -3.64 -8.90 -11.57
N LEU A 30 -2.40 -8.62 -11.15
CA LEU A 30 -1.97 -8.88 -9.78
C LEU A 30 -2.78 -8.07 -8.76
N MET A 31 -3.07 -6.83 -9.06
CA MET A 31 -3.91 -6.00 -8.19
C MET A 31 -5.30 -6.58 -8.03
N LYS A 32 -5.89 -7.05 -9.13
CA LYS A 32 -7.22 -7.67 -9.10
C LYS A 32 -7.20 -8.98 -8.34
N GLU A 33 -6.20 -9.82 -8.60
CA GLU A 33 -6.07 -11.13 -7.96
C GLU A 33 -5.91 -11.01 -6.46
N HIS A 34 -5.09 -10.07 -6.00
CA HIS A 34 -4.79 -9.88 -4.59
C HIS A 34 -5.64 -8.81 -3.92
N GLN A 35 -6.58 -8.21 -4.65
CA GLN A 35 -7.49 -7.17 -4.13
C GLN A 35 -6.73 -6.03 -3.47
N CYS A 36 -5.66 -5.59 -4.10
CA CYS A 36 -4.87 -4.46 -3.63
C CYS A 36 -4.84 -3.37 -4.69
N HIS A 37 -4.53 -2.15 -4.24
CA HIS A 37 -4.54 -0.97 -5.11
C HIS A 37 -3.15 -0.34 -5.24
N HIS A 38 -2.15 -0.92 -4.61
CA HIS A 38 -0.79 -0.41 -4.61
C HIS A 38 0.18 -1.57 -4.69
N LEU A 39 1.21 -1.43 -5.52
CA LEU A 39 2.27 -2.42 -5.64
C LEU A 39 3.61 -1.72 -5.52
N PRO A 40 4.46 -2.15 -4.57
CA PRO A 40 5.85 -1.72 -4.60
C PRO A 40 6.50 -2.18 -5.90
N VAL A 41 7.35 -1.33 -6.47
CA VAL A 41 8.11 -1.65 -7.67
C VAL A 41 9.57 -1.81 -7.28
N MET A 42 10.13 -2.95 -7.63
CA MET A 42 11.50 -3.30 -7.26
C MET A 42 12.44 -3.09 -8.45
N GLY A 43 13.60 -2.53 -8.16
CA GLY A 43 14.74 -2.54 -9.07
C GLY A 43 15.82 -3.39 -8.43
N GLY A 44 15.89 -4.66 -8.83
CA GLY A 44 16.75 -5.61 -8.14
C GLY A 44 16.26 -5.86 -6.72
N LYS A 45 17.08 -5.55 -5.73
CA LYS A 45 16.74 -5.77 -4.33
C LYS A 45 16.18 -4.51 -3.63
N GLN A 46 16.05 -3.42 -4.36
CA GLN A 46 15.61 -2.15 -3.77
C GLN A 46 14.24 -1.75 -4.28
N VAL A 47 13.46 -1.10 -3.42
CA VAL A 47 12.20 -0.49 -3.82
C VAL A 47 12.53 0.79 -4.55
N VAL A 48 12.13 0.89 -5.81
CA VAL A 48 12.41 2.06 -6.64
C VAL A 48 11.18 2.91 -6.92
N GLY A 49 10.00 2.41 -6.60
CA GLY A 49 8.78 3.15 -6.83
C GLY A 49 7.55 2.50 -6.21
N LEU A 50 6.44 3.21 -6.33
CA LEU A 50 5.14 2.74 -5.90
C LEU A 50 4.16 2.92 -7.04
N LEU A 51 3.49 1.84 -7.41
CA LEU A 51 2.51 1.84 -8.48
C LEU A 51 1.11 1.75 -7.89
N SER A 52 0.22 2.65 -8.28
CA SER A 52 -1.17 2.62 -7.82
C SER A 52 -2.10 2.27 -8.96
N GLY A 53 -3.25 1.65 -8.61
CA GLY A 53 -4.30 1.38 -9.58
C GLY A 53 -4.87 2.65 -10.19
N GLU A 54 -4.87 3.74 -9.42
CA GLU A 54 -5.31 5.04 -9.92
C GLU A 54 -4.41 5.56 -11.03
N ASP A 55 -3.09 5.43 -10.85
CA ASP A 55 -2.14 5.84 -11.88
C ASP A 55 -2.31 5.02 -13.16
N ILE A 56 -2.59 3.72 -13.03
CA ILE A 56 -2.86 2.87 -14.19
C ILE A 56 -4.11 3.32 -14.91
N LYS A 57 -5.17 3.63 -14.18
CA LYS A 57 -6.42 4.13 -14.79
C LYS A 57 -6.21 5.43 -15.54
N LEU A 58 -5.41 6.33 -15.00
CA LEU A 58 -5.09 7.59 -15.68
C LEU A 58 -4.35 7.32 -16.99
N ALA A 59 -3.44 6.37 -17.01
CA ALA A 59 -2.71 6.01 -18.21
C ALA A 59 -3.61 5.41 -19.29
N GLN A 60 -4.72 4.79 -18.91
CA GLN A 60 -5.68 4.19 -19.82
C GLN A 60 -6.75 5.18 -20.28
N SER A 61 -6.81 6.38 -19.70
CA SER A 61 -7.89 7.33 -19.99
C SER A 61 -7.69 8.00 -21.34
N PRO A 62 -8.77 8.54 -21.97
CA PRO A 62 -8.65 9.31 -23.19
C PRO A 62 -7.68 10.49 -23.02
N GLY A 63 -6.89 10.78 -24.03
CA GLY A 63 -5.85 11.79 -23.96
C GLY A 63 -4.46 11.23 -23.78
N HIS A 64 -4.34 9.94 -23.53
CA HIS A 64 -3.06 9.24 -23.38
C HIS A 64 -2.85 8.21 -24.49
N GLU A 65 -3.50 8.43 -25.64
CA GLU A 65 -3.47 7.49 -26.76
C GLU A 65 -2.11 7.40 -27.46
N ASP A 66 -1.24 8.38 -27.21
CA ASP A 66 0.11 8.38 -27.80
C ASP A 66 1.00 7.27 -27.25
N GLN A 67 0.59 6.67 -26.12
CA GLN A 67 1.32 5.57 -25.52
C GLN A 67 0.50 4.29 -25.61
N ASP A 68 1.08 3.26 -26.19
CA ASP A 68 0.45 1.95 -26.21
C ASP A 68 0.58 1.33 -24.81
N PHE A 69 -0.54 1.20 -24.12
CA PHE A 69 -0.58 0.64 -22.77
C PHE A 69 0.09 -0.74 -22.71
N GLU A 70 -0.06 -1.54 -23.77
CA GLU A 70 0.51 -2.88 -23.80
C GLU A 70 2.03 -2.88 -23.84
N GLU A 71 2.65 -1.78 -24.24
CA GLU A 71 4.10 -1.65 -24.27
C GLU A 71 4.68 -1.06 -23.00
N LEU A 72 3.82 -0.55 -22.08
CA LEU A 72 4.28 0.05 -20.86
C LEU A 72 4.59 -0.99 -19.80
N VAL A 73 5.62 -0.71 -19.01
CA VAL A 73 6.00 -1.53 -17.88
C VAL A 73 5.84 -0.72 -16.58
N ALA A 74 5.87 -1.42 -15.44
CA ALA A 74 5.67 -0.79 -14.15
C ALA A 74 6.63 0.38 -13.89
N GLY A 75 7.88 0.23 -14.31
CA GLY A 75 8.88 1.28 -14.15
C GLY A 75 8.58 2.57 -14.93
N ASP A 76 7.77 2.48 -15.98
CA ASP A 76 7.38 3.66 -16.76
C ASP A 76 6.35 4.52 -16.04
N LEU A 77 5.54 3.92 -15.17
CA LEU A 77 4.40 4.60 -14.58
C LEU A 77 4.49 4.77 -13.06
N CYS A 78 5.30 3.99 -12.40
CA CYS A 78 5.40 4.07 -10.94
C CYS A 78 5.90 5.45 -10.50
N ARG A 79 5.48 5.85 -9.31
CA ARG A 79 5.98 7.08 -8.70
C ARG A 79 7.28 6.77 -8.01
N ARG A 80 8.34 7.46 -8.41
CA ARG A 80 9.67 7.25 -7.84
C ARG A 80 9.89 8.07 -6.58
N ARG A 81 9.05 9.06 -6.35
CA ARG A 81 8.94 9.76 -5.07
C ARG A 81 7.77 9.12 -4.33
N PHE A 82 8.09 8.36 -3.32
CA PHE A 82 7.09 7.68 -2.51
C PHE A 82 7.49 7.77 -1.04
N ALA A 83 6.50 7.72 -0.17
CA ALA A 83 6.76 7.75 1.26
C ALA A 83 7.25 6.39 1.74
N LYS A 84 8.31 6.41 2.54
CA LYS A 84 8.79 5.20 3.19
C LYS A 84 9.11 5.51 4.64
N VAL A 85 8.87 4.52 5.49
CA VAL A 85 9.12 4.63 6.93
C VAL A 85 9.87 3.41 7.40
N ASP A 86 10.59 3.54 8.50
CA ASP A 86 11.21 2.41 9.15
C ASP A 86 10.17 1.62 9.93
N LEU A 87 10.34 0.30 9.97
CA LEU A 87 9.43 -0.62 10.65
C LEU A 87 9.22 -0.25 12.13
N HIS A 88 10.20 0.34 12.77
CA HIS A 88 10.15 0.69 14.18
C HIS A 88 9.62 2.10 14.47
N THR A 89 9.21 2.83 13.44
CA THR A 89 8.60 4.15 13.64
C THR A 89 7.27 3.97 14.37
N ARG A 90 6.98 4.87 15.30
CA ARG A 90 5.71 4.84 16.02
C ARG A 90 4.54 4.98 15.04
N LEU A 91 3.54 4.16 15.24
CA LEU A 91 2.38 4.13 14.35
C LEU A 91 1.64 5.46 14.29
N ASP A 92 1.50 6.15 15.44
CA ASP A 92 0.80 7.44 15.46
C ASP A 92 1.50 8.49 14.61
N ILE A 93 2.84 8.47 14.58
CA ILE A 93 3.62 9.39 13.74
C ILE A 93 3.36 9.11 12.26
N VAL A 94 3.36 7.84 11.88
CA VAL A 94 3.11 7.45 10.49
C VAL A 94 1.71 7.86 10.05
N LEU A 95 0.70 7.54 10.87
CA LEU A 95 -0.69 7.85 10.52
C LEU A 95 -0.95 9.36 10.48
N THR A 96 -0.33 10.11 11.39
CA THR A 96 -0.42 11.58 11.38
C THR A 96 0.14 12.13 10.07
N GLY A 97 1.32 11.65 9.67
CA GLY A 97 1.94 12.08 8.41
C GLY A 97 1.10 11.74 7.21
N MET A 98 0.53 10.52 7.17
CA MET A 98 -0.36 10.12 6.08
C MET A 98 -1.57 11.04 5.97
N GLY A 99 -2.18 11.37 7.11
CA GLY A 99 -3.34 12.24 7.14
C GLY A 99 -3.01 13.67 6.70
N GLU A 100 -1.91 14.20 7.21
CA GLU A 100 -1.51 15.58 6.89
C GLU A 100 -1.08 15.75 5.43
N GLU A 101 -0.41 14.75 4.87
CA GLU A 101 0.11 14.81 3.50
C GLU A 101 -0.82 14.20 2.47
N GLY A 102 -1.94 13.63 2.92
CA GLY A 102 -2.91 13.00 2.00
C GLY A 102 -2.37 11.76 1.32
N LEU A 103 -1.55 10.98 2.02
CA LEU A 103 -0.95 9.76 1.47
C LEU A 103 -1.86 8.57 1.70
N ASN A 104 -2.07 7.78 0.66
CA ASN A 104 -2.88 6.57 0.75
C ASN A 104 -2.06 5.32 1.03
N ALA A 105 -0.75 5.40 0.88
CA ALA A 105 0.13 4.27 1.10
C ALA A 105 1.53 4.74 1.47
N VAL A 106 2.18 4.01 2.37
CA VAL A 106 3.60 4.19 2.67
C VAL A 106 4.29 2.84 2.64
N ILE A 107 5.50 2.83 2.15
CA ILE A 107 6.33 1.63 2.14
C ILE A 107 7.01 1.50 3.50
N VAL A 108 7.00 0.29 4.05
CA VAL A 108 7.63 0.00 5.33
C VAL A 108 8.93 -0.75 5.07
N MET A 109 10.02 -0.22 5.59
CA MET A 109 11.37 -0.74 5.36
C MET A 109 11.96 -1.26 6.64
N LYS A 110 12.79 -2.30 6.51
CA LYS A 110 13.60 -2.80 7.60
C LYS A 110 14.98 -3.09 7.03
N ASN A 111 16.01 -2.41 7.55
CA ASN A 111 17.40 -2.60 7.10
C ASN A 111 17.50 -2.47 5.58
N GLU A 112 16.89 -1.41 5.03
CA GLU A 112 16.90 -1.10 3.59
C GLU A 112 16.20 -2.15 2.72
N LYS A 113 15.43 -3.05 3.34
CA LYS A 113 14.65 -4.06 2.62
C LYS A 113 13.15 -3.79 2.78
N LEU A 114 12.39 -4.18 1.78
CA LEU A 114 10.93 -4.09 1.84
C LEU A 114 10.40 -5.03 2.91
N ALA A 115 9.74 -4.46 3.91
CA ALA A 115 9.13 -5.24 5.00
C ALA A 115 7.62 -5.30 4.88
N GLY A 116 6.99 -4.24 4.37
CA GLY A 116 5.55 -4.18 4.29
C GLY A 116 5.06 -2.95 3.55
N ILE A 117 3.75 -2.82 3.51
CA ILE A 117 3.07 -1.63 3.03
C ILE A 117 1.95 -1.30 4.00
N LEU A 118 1.80 -0.02 4.31
CA LEU A 118 0.74 0.47 5.17
C LEU A 118 -0.13 1.40 4.35
N THR A 119 -1.41 1.04 4.20
CA THR A 119 -2.36 1.81 3.41
C THR A 119 -3.46 2.37 4.30
N THR A 120 -4.19 3.37 3.80
CA THR A 120 -5.39 3.86 4.49
C THR A 120 -6.40 2.75 4.69
N HIS A 121 -6.47 1.81 3.76
CA HIS A 121 -7.35 0.65 3.88
C HIS A 121 -6.96 -0.22 5.09
N ASP A 122 -5.66 -0.46 5.28
CA ASP A 122 -5.15 -1.21 6.43
C ASP A 122 -5.49 -0.49 7.73
N ALA A 123 -5.29 0.83 7.77
CA ALA A 123 -5.57 1.63 8.94
C ALA A 123 -7.06 1.59 9.30
N CYS A 124 -7.93 1.73 8.32
CA CYS A 124 -9.38 1.66 8.54
C CYS A 124 -9.80 0.29 9.06
N ARG A 125 -9.25 -0.77 8.49
CA ARG A 125 -9.56 -2.14 8.89
C ARG A 125 -9.12 -2.39 10.33
N PHE A 126 -7.92 -1.95 10.67
CA PHE A 126 -7.42 -2.09 12.03
C PHE A 126 -8.28 -1.29 13.02
N PHE A 127 -8.59 -0.04 12.70
CA PHE A 127 -9.39 0.82 13.57
C PHE A 127 -10.79 0.25 13.79
N SER A 128 -11.40 -0.28 12.75
CA SER A 128 -12.70 -0.94 12.85
C SER A 128 -12.65 -2.11 13.85
N ARG A 129 -11.65 -2.97 13.75
CA ARG A 129 -11.49 -4.09 14.67
C ARG A 129 -11.25 -3.62 16.10
N TRP A 130 -10.44 -2.56 16.24
CA TRP A 130 -10.14 -2.00 17.56
C TRP A 130 -11.42 -1.46 18.22
N LEU A 131 -12.24 -0.73 17.46
CA LEU A 131 -13.51 -0.21 17.97
C LEU A 131 -14.43 -1.32 18.42
N LYS A 132 -14.52 -2.39 17.64
CA LYS A 132 -15.37 -3.53 18.00
C LYS A 132 -14.89 -4.20 19.28
N LYS A 133 -13.59 -4.38 19.42
CA LYS A 133 -13.01 -5.00 20.62
C LYS A 133 -13.23 -4.15 21.85
N GLU A 134 -13.09 -2.83 21.73
CA GLU A 134 -13.18 -1.92 22.89
C GLU A 134 -14.62 -1.64 23.33
N TYR A 135 -15.55 -1.62 22.37
CA TYR A 135 -16.90 -1.13 22.64
C TYR A 135 -18.00 -2.16 22.43
N LEU A 136 -17.72 -3.28 21.79
CA LEU A 136 -18.70 -4.35 21.58
C LEU A 136 -18.23 -5.60 22.32
N PRO A 137 -19.07 -6.17 23.22
CA PRO A 137 -18.70 -7.39 23.93
C PRO A 137 -18.53 -8.57 22.99
N ASP A 138 -17.67 -9.52 23.38
CA ASP A 138 -17.41 -10.72 22.58
C ASP A 138 -18.66 -11.57 22.34
N ASP A 139 -19.61 -11.56 23.30
CA ASP A 139 -20.85 -12.29 23.17
C ASP A 139 -21.94 -11.55 22.41
N ASP A 140 -21.65 -10.33 21.97
CA ASP A 140 -22.56 -9.56 21.14
C ASP A 140 -22.54 -10.15 19.73
N PRO A 141 -23.68 -10.57 19.20
CA PRO A 141 -23.72 -11.08 17.82
C PRO A 141 -23.34 -10.03 16.79
N GLY A 142 -23.09 -8.80 17.26
CA GLY A 142 -22.75 -7.72 16.38
C GLY A 142 -23.94 -7.31 15.53
N ILE A 143 -23.67 -7.05 14.29
CA ILE A 143 -24.74 -6.75 13.34
C ILE A 143 -25.26 -8.08 12.83
N ALA A 144 -26.30 -8.50 13.46
CA ALA A 144 -26.93 -9.74 13.05
C ALA A 144 -27.78 -9.53 11.80
#